data_78d7b7cd79f8f4d77a9128b1a911987c
#
_entry.id   78d7b7cd79f8f4d77a9128b1a911987c
#
_cell.length_a   1.000
_cell.length_b   1.000
_cell.length_c   1.000
_cell.angle_alpha   90.00
_cell.angle_beta   90.00
_cell.angle_gamma   90.00
#
_symmetry.space_group_name_H-M   'P 1'
#
loop_
_entity.id
_entity.type
_entity.pdbx_description
1 polymer ?
#
loop_
_entity_poly.entity_id
_entity_poly.type
_entity_poly.pdbx_seq_one_letter_code
_entity_poly.pdbx_strand_id
1 'polypeptide(L)'
;EAATALMMRVWPAAVARVKEEVADMQAIATTEGANITIEPWDYRFYQEKVRKAKYDLSQDEIKRYFELNNLVKGMFWSAEQLYDLKFTENTGKVPVFQPDVRTFEVSNAKTGEVTGLFYLDTYARKGKRSGAWATTYRSRAHLLGDKIVIGSNNNNFTKPAPGQPGVISLNDAETLWHEFGHAIHYYLSDVNYPSLGGSPRDFVEYPSQVNENWLMTRPVLDKFARHYETGAAMPEELVEKIEASETFNQGFATVEYLSSALVDMKLHLDPNGVVNPDAFEKKTLAEIGMPKEMVMRHRLPQFGHLFSSDAYS
;
A
#
# COMPACT_ATOMS: atom_id res chain seq x y z
N GLU A 1 0.00 2.12 27.58
CA GLU A 1 0.01 0.75 28.15
C GLU A 1 -0.83 -0.23 27.33
N ALA A 2 -2.10 0.06 27.02
CA ALA A 2 -2.99 -0.86 26.30
C ALA A 2 -2.49 -1.19 24.88
N ALA A 3 -2.04 -0.20 24.11
CA ALA A 3 -1.50 -0.39 22.76
C ALA A 3 -0.25 -1.27 22.78
N THR A 4 0.71 -1.00 23.68
CA THR A 4 1.91 -1.81 23.85
C THR A 4 1.56 -3.26 24.24
N ALA A 5 0.59 -3.43 25.16
CA ALA A 5 0.14 -4.74 25.58
C ALA A 5 -0.49 -5.54 24.42
N LEU A 6 -1.26 -4.89 23.55
CA LEU A 6 -1.84 -5.50 22.36
C LEU A 6 -0.74 -5.97 21.39
N MET A 7 0.21 -5.09 21.06
CA MET A 7 1.33 -5.41 20.18
C MET A 7 2.16 -6.58 20.73
N MET A 8 2.45 -6.57 22.03
CA MET A 8 3.23 -7.63 22.69
C MET A 8 2.47 -8.95 22.86
N ARG A 9 1.15 -9.00 22.71
CA ARG A 9 0.40 -10.26 22.61
C ARG A 9 0.63 -10.97 21.27
N VAL A 10 0.83 -10.23 20.20
CA VAL A 10 1.05 -10.75 18.84
C VAL A 10 2.54 -11.06 18.60
N TRP A 11 3.43 -10.25 19.16
CA TRP A 11 4.86 -10.27 18.91
C TRP A 11 5.53 -11.64 19.03
N PRO A 12 5.34 -12.44 20.11
CA PRO A 12 6.01 -13.73 20.25
C PRO A 12 5.63 -14.74 19.16
N ALA A 13 4.36 -14.76 18.76
CA ALA A 13 3.88 -15.63 17.69
C ALA A 13 4.47 -15.22 16.33
N ALA A 14 4.53 -13.93 16.05
CA ALA A 14 5.14 -13.40 14.84
C ALA A 14 6.65 -13.72 14.77
N VAL A 15 7.39 -13.54 15.88
CA VAL A 15 8.82 -13.91 15.97
C VAL A 15 9.04 -15.41 15.80
N ALA A 16 8.16 -16.25 16.35
CA ALA A 16 8.23 -17.69 16.14
C ALA A 16 8.03 -18.06 14.68
N ARG A 17 7.08 -17.39 14.00
CA ARG A 17 6.82 -17.60 12.58
C ARG A 17 8.00 -17.15 11.71
N VAL A 18 8.67 -16.04 12.01
CA VAL A 18 9.89 -15.62 11.31
C VAL A 18 10.97 -16.69 11.37
N LYS A 19 11.13 -17.37 12.51
CA LYS A 19 12.13 -18.46 12.63
C LYS A 19 11.84 -19.62 11.67
N GLU A 20 10.57 -19.97 11.48
CA GLU A 20 10.16 -20.99 10.50
C GLU A 20 10.43 -20.51 9.08
N GLU A 21 10.08 -19.25 8.76
CA GLU A 21 10.33 -18.64 7.45
C GLU A 21 11.82 -18.60 7.12
N VAL A 22 12.67 -18.25 8.08
CA VAL A 22 14.14 -18.26 7.93
C VAL A 22 14.66 -19.69 7.75
N ALA A 23 14.12 -20.67 8.46
CA ALA A 23 14.52 -22.07 8.30
C ALA A 23 14.24 -22.58 6.87
N ASP A 24 13.10 -22.22 6.28
CA ASP A 24 12.78 -22.54 4.89
C ASP A 24 13.79 -21.93 3.92
N MET A 25 14.14 -20.66 4.12
CA MET A 25 15.15 -19.96 3.31
C MET A 25 16.53 -20.59 3.44
N GLN A 26 16.95 -20.92 4.67
CA GLN A 26 18.25 -21.55 4.93
C GLN A 26 18.32 -22.95 4.29
N ALA A 27 17.22 -23.71 4.29
CA ALA A 27 17.16 -25.00 3.61
C ALA A 27 17.42 -24.89 2.11
N ILE A 28 16.83 -23.87 1.44
CA ILE A 28 17.09 -23.61 0.01
C ILE A 28 18.55 -23.21 -0.19
N ALA A 29 19.07 -22.26 0.61
CA ALA A 29 20.46 -21.81 0.50
C ALA A 29 21.45 -22.97 0.64
N THR A 30 21.18 -23.87 1.59
CA THR A 30 22.01 -25.09 1.79
C THR A 30 21.93 -26.04 0.62
N THR A 31 20.73 -26.28 0.08
CA THR A 31 20.52 -27.16 -1.07
C THR A 31 21.21 -26.66 -2.34
N GLU A 32 21.26 -25.35 -2.51
CA GLU A 32 21.98 -24.70 -3.64
C GLU A 32 23.51 -24.68 -3.45
N GLY A 33 24.01 -25.16 -2.31
CA GLY A 33 25.45 -25.10 -1.99
C GLY A 33 25.95 -23.71 -1.63
N ALA A 34 25.06 -22.75 -1.35
CA ALA A 34 25.44 -21.46 -0.82
C ALA A 34 25.93 -21.65 0.61
N ASN A 35 27.19 -21.39 0.85
CA ASN A 35 27.79 -21.53 2.19
C ASN A 35 27.60 -20.24 2.99
N ILE A 36 26.33 -19.90 3.24
CA ILE A 36 25.91 -18.71 3.99
C ILE A 36 24.94 -19.07 5.12
N THR A 37 24.88 -18.19 6.10
CA THR A 37 23.75 -18.09 7.03
C THR A 37 22.89 -16.91 6.59
N ILE A 38 21.58 -17.09 6.57
CA ILE A 38 20.63 -16.02 6.13
C ILE A 38 20.81 -14.80 7.04
N GLU A 39 21.11 -13.68 6.42
CA GLU A 39 21.25 -12.35 7.03
C GLU A 39 20.18 -11.40 6.45
N PRO A 40 19.96 -10.20 7.04
CA PRO A 40 18.90 -9.30 6.57
C PRO A 40 18.96 -8.93 5.09
N TRP A 41 20.16 -8.85 4.50
CA TRP A 41 20.34 -8.55 3.07
C TRP A 41 20.04 -9.73 2.14
N ASP A 42 20.01 -10.97 2.67
CA ASP A 42 19.70 -12.20 1.91
C ASP A 42 18.18 -12.49 1.93
N TYR A 43 17.46 -11.95 2.92
CA TYR A 43 16.10 -12.33 3.25
C TYR A 43 15.17 -12.25 2.04
N ARG A 44 15.10 -11.11 1.36
CA ARG A 44 14.18 -10.91 0.23
C ARG A 44 14.50 -11.80 -0.97
N PHE A 45 15.77 -12.08 -1.20
CA PHE A 45 16.20 -12.96 -2.28
C PHE A 45 15.75 -14.42 -2.04
N TYR A 46 16.00 -14.95 -0.84
CA TYR A 46 15.61 -16.32 -0.51
C TYR A 46 14.12 -16.47 -0.23
N GLN A 47 13.47 -15.45 0.30
CA GLN A 47 12.01 -15.39 0.41
C GLN A 47 11.32 -15.66 -0.93
N GLU A 48 11.78 -15.03 -2.00
CA GLU A 48 11.19 -15.24 -3.34
C GLU A 48 11.40 -16.67 -3.85
N LYS A 49 12.55 -17.27 -3.56
CA LYS A 49 12.80 -18.68 -3.88
C LYS A 49 11.88 -19.64 -3.10
N VAL A 50 11.67 -19.37 -1.81
CA VAL A 50 10.71 -20.15 -0.98
C VAL A 50 9.29 -20.01 -1.55
N ARG A 51 8.87 -18.78 -1.88
CA ARG A 51 7.54 -18.55 -2.45
C ARG A 51 7.35 -19.32 -3.75
N LYS A 52 8.32 -19.24 -4.65
CA LYS A 52 8.29 -20.00 -5.91
C LYS A 52 8.25 -21.53 -5.67
N ALA A 53 9.04 -22.02 -4.71
CA ALA A 53 9.07 -23.45 -4.40
C ALA A 53 7.77 -23.97 -3.77
N LYS A 54 7.12 -23.16 -2.92
CA LYS A 54 5.90 -23.55 -2.20
C LYS A 54 4.62 -23.41 -3.01
N TYR A 55 4.53 -22.36 -3.81
CA TYR A 55 3.28 -21.97 -4.49
C TYR A 55 3.36 -22.02 -6.01
N ASP A 56 4.54 -22.32 -6.56
CA ASP A 56 4.78 -22.23 -8.02
C ASP A 56 4.28 -20.90 -8.60
N LEU A 57 4.56 -19.81 -7.89
CA LEU A 57 4.05 -18.47 -8.17
C LEU A 57 5.22 -17.54 -8.54
N SER A 58 5.11 -16.88 -9.69
CA SER A 58 6.06 -15.90 -10.18
C SER A 58 5.44 -14.51 -10.22
N GLN A 59 6.12 -13.52 -9.62
CA GLN A 59 5.70 -12.12 -9.72
C GLN A 59 5.69 -11.61 -11.16
N ASP A 60 6.60 -12.10 -12.00
CA ASP A 60 6.67 -11.71 -13.40
C ASP A 60 5.47 -12.25 -14.20
N GLU A 61 4.92 -13.41 -13.80
CA GLU A 61 3.70 -13.95 -14.38
C GLU A 61 2.48 -13.12 -13.98
N ILE A 62 2.33 -12.80 -12.68
CA ILE A 62 1.22 -11.98 -12.17
C ILE A 62 1.21 -10.62 -12.85
N LYS A 63 2.35 -9.94 -12.96
CA LYS A 63 2.47 -8.61 -13.59
C LYS A 63 1.92 -8.55 -15.00
N ARG A 64 1.97 -9.64 -15.77
CA ARG A 64 1.44 -9.67 -17.14
C ARG A 64 -0.05 -9.39 -17.23
N TYR A 65 -0.80 -9.62 -16.15
CA TYR A 65 -2.23 -9.36 -16.05
C TYR A 65 -2.57 -8.02 -15.42
N PHE A 66 -1.59 -7.35 -14.82
CA PHE A 66 -1.77 -6.08 -14.11
C PHE A 66 -1.23 -4.90 -14.92
N GLU A 67 -1.87 -4.66 -16.07
CA GLU A 67 -1.61 -3.46 -16.86
C GLU A 67 -2.33 -2.27 -16.20
N LEU A 68 -1.56 -1.21 -15.91
CA LEU A 68 -1.97 -0.08 -15.09
C LEU A 68 -3.26 0.60 -15.58
N ASN A 69 -3.40 0.82 -16.91
CA ASN A 69 -4.60 1.50 -17.41
C ASN A 69 -5.87 0.65 -17.26
N ASN A 70 -5.75 -0.67 -17.40
CA ASN A 70 -6.86 -1.58 -17.18
C ASN A 70 -7.24 -1.62 -15.70
N LEU A 71 -6.25 -1.63 -14.81
CA LEU A 71 -6.49 -1.59 -13.37
C LEU A 71 -7.15 -0.27 -12.95
N VAL A 72 -6.72 0.86 -13.49
CA VAL A 72 -7.37 2.17 -13.24
C VAL A 72 -8.84 2.15 -13.69
N LYS A 73 -9.14 1.54 -14.84
CA LYS A 73 -10.54 1.34 -15.29
C LYS A 73 -11.31 0.45 -14.32
N GLY A 74 -10.70 -0.62 -13.82
CA GLY A 74 -11.30 -1.51 -12.83
C GLY A 74 -11.61 -0.82 -11.51
N MET A 75 -10.67 -0.02 -11.04
CA MET A 75 -10.80 0.82 -9.86
C MET A 75 -11.99 1.79 -9.96
N PHE A 76 -12.11 2.50 -11.09
CA PHE A 76 -13.23 3.42 -11.34
C PHE A 76 -14.55 2.68 -11.52
N TRP A 77 -14.54 1.54 -12.21
CA TRP A 77 -15.73 0.71 -12.35
C TRP A 77 -16.23 0.22 -10.98
N SER A 78 -15.35 -0.20 -10.09
CA SER A 78 -15.72 -0.61 -8.72
C SER A 78 -16.38 0.53 -7.95
N ALA A 79 -15.85 1.75 -8.05
CA ALA A 79 -16.45 2.92 -7.41
C ALA A 79 -17.83 3.27 -7.99
N GLU A 80 -18.04 3.10 -9.30
CA GLU A 80 -19.32 3.29 -9.93
C GLU A 80 -20.35 2.25 -9.45
N GLN A 81 -19.94 0.96 -9.35
CA GLN A 81 -20.84 -0.11 -8.90
C GLN A 81 -21.24 0.02 -7.43
N LEU A 82 -20.32 0.46 -6.57
CA LEU A 82 -20.52 0.49 -5.13
C LEU A 82 -21.13 1.79 -4.63
N TYR A 83 -20.76 2.90 -5.27
CA TYR A 83 -21.01 4.23 -4.73
C TYR A 83 -21.63 5.21 -5.73
N ASP A 84 -21.97 4.76 -6.93
CA ASP A 84 -22.46 5.62 -8.02
C ASP A 84 -21.45 6.76 -8.39
N LEU A 85 -20.16 6.57 -8.14
CA LEU A 85 -19.12 7.53 -8.51
C LEU A 85 -18.55 7.23 -9.88
N LYS A 86 -18.85 8.08 -10.85
CA LYS A 86 -18.33 7.97 -12.22
C LYS A 86 -17.13 8.88 -12.45
N PHE A 87 -16.08 8.32 -13.03
CA PHE A 87 -14.84 9.02 -13.37
C PHE A 87 -14.73 9.16 -14.89
N THR A 88 -14.75 10.38 -15.37
CA THR A 88 -14.64 10.70 -16.82
C THR A 88 -13.35 11.43 -17.09
N GLU A 89 -12.47 10.85 -17.91
CA GLU A 89 -11.15 11.44 -18.19
C GLU A 89 -11.27 12.78 -18.91
N ASN A 90 -10.60 13.78 -18.37
CA ASN A 90 -10.48 15.13 -18.93
C ASN A 90 -9.03 15.63 -18.98
N THR A 91 -8.06 14.70 -19.03
CA THR A 91 -6.63 15.00 -19.16
C THR A 91 -6.37 15.96 -20.32
N GLY A 92 -5.56 16.98 -20.07
CA GLY A 92 -5.27 18.04 -21.03
C GLY A 92 -6.30 19.18 -21.10
N LYS A 93 -7.46 19.05 -20.42
CA LYS A 93 -8.47 20.11 -20.36
C LYS A 93 -8.36 20.99 -19.12
N VAL A 94 -7.63 20.52 -18.10
CA VAL A 94 -7.39 21.25 -16.84
C VAL A 94 -5.89 21.35 -16.58
N PRO A 95 -5.43 22.40 -15.88
CA PRO A 95 -4.02 22.53 -15.51
C PRO A 95 -3.55 21.36 -14.64
N VAL A 96 -2.33 20.90 -14.89
CA VAL A 96 -1.64 19.88 -14.10
C VAL A 96 -0.28 20.39 -13.65
N PHE A 97 0.19 19.92 -12.49
CA PHE A 97 1.48 20.29 -11.93
C PHE A 97 2.66 19.50 -12.54
N GLN A 98 2.36 18.45 -13.32
CA GLN A 98 3.34 17.61 -14.01
C GLN A 98 2.68 16.95 -15.23
N PRO A 99 3.36 16.85 -16.40
CA PRO A 99 2.75 16.39 -17.67
C PRO A 99 2.16 14.97 -17.66
N ASP A 100 2.68 14.07 -16.81
CA ASP A 100 2.20 12.68 -16.71
C ASP A 100 0.95 12.53 -15.83
N VAL A 101 0.51 13.60 -15.16
CA VAL A 101 -0.68 13.56 -14.30
C VAL A 101 -1.93 13.49 -15.17
N ARG A 102 -2.74 12.47 -14.91
CA ARG A 102 -4.06 12.32 -15.53
C ARG A 102 -5.12 12.99 -14.68
N THR A 103 -6.16 13.50 -15.31
CA THR A 103 -7.26 14.16 -14.60
C THR A 103 -8.60 13.58 -15.00
N PHE A 104 -9.51 13.53 -14.02
CA PHE A 104 -10.84 12.97 -14.21
C PHE A 104 -11.88 13.84 -13.52
N GLU A 105 -12.95 14.14 -14.22
CA GLU A 105 -14.17 14.69 -13.64
C GLU A 105 -14.88 13.57 -12.88
N VAL A 106 -15.26 13.86 -11.64
CA VAL A 106 -16.01 12.94 -10.78
C VAL A 106 -17.46 13.41 -10.71
N SER A 107 -18.39 12.53 -11.05
CA SER A 107 -19.82 12.83 -11.05
C SER A 107 -20.63 11.68 -10.42
N ASN A 108 -21.83 11.98 -9.99
CA ASN A 108 -22.78 10.94 -9.61
C ASN A 108 -23.31 10.26 -10.89
N ALA A 109 -23.19 8.95 -10.97
CA ALA A 109 -23.55 8.16 -12.16
C ALA A 109 -25.06 8.20 -12.47
N LYS A 110 -25.91 8.41 -11.44
CA LYS A 110 -27.39 8.45 -11.60
C LYS A 110 -27.90 9.84 -11.96
N THR A 111 -27.36 10.87 -11.32
CA THR A 111 -27.86 12.25 -11.51
C THR A 111 -27.06 13.04 -12.53
N GLY A 112 -25.83 12.65 -12.83
CA GLY A 112 -24.88 13.39 -13.65
C GLY A 112 -24.28 14.62 -12.95
N GLU A 113 -24.59 14.85 -11.68
CA GLU A 113 -24.04 15.96 -10.91
C GLU A 113 -22.53 15.82 -10.75
N VAL A 114 -21.80 16.89 -11.11
CA VAL A 114 -20.34 16.93 -10.94
C VAL A 114 -20.00 17.24 -9.48
N THR A 115 -19.35 16.30 -8.81
CA THR A 115 -19.00 16.40 -7.39
C THR A 115 -17.51 16.63 -7.16
N GLY A 116 -16.66 16.41 -8.16
CA GLY A 116 -15.23 16.52 -7.96
C GLY A 116 -14.36 16.57 -9.22
N LEU A 117 -13.08 16.82 -8.95
CA LEU A 117 -11.97 16.70 -9.90
C LEU A 117 -10.87 15.85 -9.25
N PHE A 118 -10.51 14.75 -9.91
CA PHE A 118 -9.52 13.78 -9.43
C PHE A 118 -8.25 13.84 -10.27
N TYR A 119 -7.11 13.94 -9.60
CA TYR A 119 -5.78 13.89 -10.19
C TYR A 119 -5.14 12.52 -9.88
N LEU A 120 -4.62 11.86 -10.90
CA LEU A 120 -3.93 10.58 -10.78
C LEU A 120 -2.46 10.76 -11.17
N ASP A 121 -1.58 10.78 -10.18
CA ASP A 121 -0.13 10.94 -10.31
C ASP A 121 0.58 9.61 -10.00
N THR A 122 0.79 8.78 -11.01
CA THR A 122 1.20 7.38 -10.83
C THR A 122 2.70 7.15 -10.78
N TYR A 123 3.52 7.99 -11.45
CA TYR A 123 4.93 7.65 -11.67
C TYR A 123 5.91 8.36 -10.73
N ALA A 124 6.96 7.62 -10.36
CA ALA A 124 8.12 8.19 -9.66
C ALA A 124 8.86 9.20 -10.53
N ARG A 125 9.41 10.24 -9.92
CA ARG A 125 10.25 11.24 -10.57
C ARG A 125 11.09 12.01 -9.59
N LYS A 126 12.12 12.70 -10.09
CA LYS A 126 12.94 13.59 -9.26
C LYS A 126 12.08 14.67 -8.58
N GLY A 127 12.25 14.83 -7.28
CA GLY A 127 11.53 15.81 -6.47
C GLY A 127 10.16 15.37 -5.97
N LYS A 128 9.64 14.23 -6.40
CA LYS A 128 8.46 13.61 -5.83
C LYS A 128 8.82 12.83 -4.56
N ARG A 129 8.04 13.00 -3.50
CA ARG A 129 8.20 12.22 -2.26
C ARG A 129 7.99 10.73 -2.54
N SER A 130 8.74 9.87 -1.85
CA SER A 130 8.57 8.41 -1.92
C SER A 130 7.29 7.94 -1.20
N GLY A 131 6.92 6.68 -1.40
CA GLY A 131 5.69 6.08 -0.89
C GLY A 131 4.49 6.38 -1.76
N ALA A 132 3.28 6.15 -1.23
CA ALA A 132 2.03 6.53 -1.84
C ALA A 132 1.22 7.40 -0.87
N TRP A 133 0.31 8.20 -1.38
CA TRP A 133 -0.59 9.01 -0.55
C TRP A 133 -1.77 9.54 -1.35
N ALA A 134 -2.91 9.67 -0.69
CA ALA A 134 -4.03 10.47 -1.16
C ALA A 134 -3.97 11.87 -0.56
N THR A 135 -4.47 12.87 -1.29
CA THR A 135 -4.53 14.25 -0.82
C THR A 135 -5.84 14.90 -1.24
N THR A 136 -6.41 15.69 -0.33
CA THR A 136 -7.53 16.58 -0.63
C THR A 136 -7.03 18.02 -0.67
N TYR A 137 -7.06 18.63 -1.85
CA TYR A 137 -6.71 20.05 -2.04
C TYR A 137 -7.87 20.98 -1.72
N ARG A 138 -9.10 20.50 -1.90
CA ARG A 138 -10.32 21.20 -1.55
C ARG A 138 -11.39 20.20 -1.11
N SER A 139 -11.86 20.33 0.13
CA SER A 139 -12.99 19.58 0.66
C SER A 139 -14.30 20.26 0.32
N ARG A 140 -15.40 19.50 0.33
CA ARG A 140 -16.75 20.02 0.28
C ARG A 140 -17.27 20.22 1.71
N ALA A 141 -17.98 21.31 1.92
CA ALA A 141 -18.76 21.54 3.13
C ALA A 141 -19.87 22.59 2.84
N HIS A 142 -21.11 22.29 3.25
CA HIS A 142 -22.27 23.11 2.91
C HIS A 142 -22.15 24.55 3.43
N LEU A 143 -21.58 24.73 4.62
CA LEU A 143 -21.32 26.07 5.18
C LEU A 143 -20.45 26.95 4.27
N LEU A 144 -19.58 26.35 3.46
CA LEU A 144 -18.66 27.05 2.53
C LEU A 144 -19.20 27.13 1.09
N GLY A 145 -20.45 26.69 0.87
CA GLY A 145 -21.12 26.79 -0.44
C GLY A 145 -20.78 25.66 -1.39
N ASP A 146 -20.92 24.40 -1.00
CA ASP A 146 -20.94 23.18 -1.84
C ASP A 146 -19.98 23.14 -3.03
N LYS A 147 -18.75 23.49 -2.80
CA LYS A 147 -17.71 23.43 -3.84
C LYS A 147 -17.35 21.99 -4.14
N ILE A 148 -17.05 21.72 -5.42
CA ILE A 148 -16.55 20.39 -5.80
C ILE A 148 -15.29 20.01 -5.05
N VAL A 149 -15.14 18.72 -4.72
CA VAL A 149 -13.92 18.17 -4.11
C VAL A 149 -12.79 18.16 -5.14
N ILE A 150 -11.58 18.53 -4.71
CA ILE A 150 -10.38 18.37 -5.54
C ILE A 150 -9.41 17.51 -4.76
N GLY A 151 -9.07 16.35 -5.31
CA GLY A 151 -8.18 15.39 -4.66
C GLY A 151 -7.26 14.68 -5.62
N SER A 152 -6.28 13.98 -5.08
CA SER A 152 -5.36 13.17 -5.87
C SER A 152 -4.96 11.87 -5.20
N ASN A 153 -4.70 10.86 -6.04
CA ASN A 153 -3.86 9.71 -5.68
C ASN A 153 -2.47 9.90 -6.24
N ASN A 154 -1.47 9.61 -5.42
CA ASN A 154 -0.08 9.76 -5.76
C ASN A 154 0.64 8.44 -5.47
N ASN A 155 1.27 7.87 -6.49
CA ASN A 155 2.05 6.65 -6.39
C ASN A 155 3.49 6.88 -6.88
N ASN A 156 4.35 5.91 -6.76
CA ASN A 156 5.72 5.98 -7.25
C ASN A 156 6.07 4.76 -8.10
N PHE A 157 5.16 4.39 -9.03
CA PHE A 157 5.41 3.29 -9.95
C PHE A 157 6.53 3.63 -10.95
N THR A 158 7.21 2.60 -11.41
CA THR A 158 8.22 2.78 -12.46
C THR A 158 7.54 3.13 -13.77
N LYS A 159 7.91 4.28 -14.35
CA LYS A 159 7.40 4.68 -15.66
C LYS A 159 7.93 3.72 -16.73
N PRO A 160 7.08 3.10 -17.56
CA PRO A 160 7.53 2.23 -18.63
C PRO A 160 8.34 3.01 -19.69
N ALA A 161 9.26 2.33 -20.34
CA ALA A 161 9.92 2.90 -21.53
C ALA A 161 8.89 3.17 -22.63
N PRO A 162 9.15 4.13 -23.53
CA PRO A 162 8.25 4.43 -24.64
C PRO A 162 7.92 3.16 -25.44
N GLY A 163 6.63 2.90 -25.64
CA GLY A 163 6.15 1.73 -26.37
C GLY A 163 6.10 0.42 -25.57
N GLN A 164 6.51 0.45 -24.30
CA GLN A 164 6.38 -0.71 -23.41
C GLN A 164 5.08 -0.63 -22.59
N PRO A 165 4.46 -1.78 -22.24
CA PRO A 165 3.28 -1.81 -21.39
C PRO A 165 3.62 -1.31 -19.98
N GLY A 166 2.71 -0.58 -19.38
CA GLY A 166 2.80 -0.16 -17.98
C GLY A 166 2.26 -1.25 -17.06
N VAL A 167 3.04 -2.29 -16.79
CA VAL A 167 2.64 -3.36 -15.87
C VAL A 167 3.17 -3.08 -14.46
N ILE A 168 2.36 -3.40 -13.45
CA ILE A 168 2.69 -3.18 -12.05
C ILE A 168 2.60 -4.50 -11.26
N SER A 169 3.21 -4.53 -10.07
CA SER A 169 3.11 -5.69 -9.18
C SER A 169 1.73 -5.78 -8.52
N LEU A 170 1.40 -6.93 -7.93
CA LEU A 170 0.20 -7.07 -7.10
C LEU A 170 0.21 -6.05 -5.96
N ASN A 171 1.32 -5.90 -5.27
CA ASN A 171 1.45 -4.92 -4.18
C ASN A 171 1.29 -3.45 -4.66
N ASP A 172 1.77 -3.11 -5.87
CA ASP A 172 1.51 -1.79 -6.44
C ASP A 172 0.02 -1.59 -6.77
N ALA A 173 -0.65 -2.65 -7.23
CA ALA A 173 -2.08 -2.62 -7.51
C ALA A 173 -2.91 -2.48 -6.22
N GLU A 174 -2.55 -3.21 -5.16
CA GLU A 174 -3.14 -3.06 -3.82
C GLU A 174 -2.96 -1.62 -3.31
N THR A 175 -1.75 -1.07 -3.41
CA THR A 175 -1.45 0.32 -3.05
C THR A 175 -2.31 1.32 -3.85
N LEU A 176 -2.51 1.09 -5.16
CA LEU A 176 -3.38 1.93 -5.98
C LEU A 176 -4.82 1.92 -5.48
N TRP A 177 -5.35 0.76 -5.12
CA TRP A 177 -6.69 0.60 -4.54
C TRP A 177 -6.80 1.22 -3.15
N HIS A 178 -5.78 1.05 -2.32
CA HIS A 178 -5.66 1.65 -0.99
C HIS A 178 -5.83 3.18 -1.05
N GLU A 179 -4.96 3.84 -1.82
CA GLU A 179 -5.01 5.30 -1.94
C GLU A 179 -6.33 5.80 -2.54
N PHE A 180 -6.91 4.99 -3.43
CA PHE A 180 -8.21 5.31 -3.99
C PHE A 180 -9.34 5.17 -2.96
N GLY A 181 -9.23 4.29 -1.99
CA GLY A 181 -10.17 4.18 -0.87
C GLY A 181 -10.22 5.47 -0.04
N HIS A 182 -9.07 6.10 0.22
CA HIS A 182 -9.04 7.44 0.80
C HIS A 182 -9.72 8.48 -0.09
N ALA A 183 -9.46 8.45 -1.39
CA ALA A 183 -10.09 9.37 -2.33
C ALA A 183 -11.62 9.21 -2.35
N ILE A 184 -12.14 7.98 -2.42
CA ILE A 184 -13.59 7.70 -2.33
C ILE A 184 -14.18 8.33 -1.07
N HIS A 185 -13.53 8.18 0.07
CA HIS A 185 -13.95 8.78 1.34
C HIS A 185 -14.08 10.31 1.21
N TYR A 186 -13.12 10.98 0.55
CA TYR A 186 -13.19 12.42 0.33
C TYR A 186 -14.34 12.84 -0.60
N TYR A 187 -14.58 12.09 -1.68
CA TYR A 187 -15.65 12.42 -2.65
C TYR A 187 -17.05 12.15 -2.12
N LEU A 188 -17.19 11.19 -1.19
CA LEU A 188 -18.45 10.85 -0.53
C LEU A 188 -18.72 11.66 0.74
N SER A 189 -17.75 12.42 1.23
CA SER A 189 -17.93 13.28 2.40
C SER A 189 -18.99 14.33 2.13
N ASP A 190 -20.08 14.31 2.91
CA ASP A 190 -21.22 15.20 2.80
C ASP A 190 -21.54 15.81 4.17
N VAL A 191 -20.80 16.86 4.54
CA VAL A 191 -20.83 17.48 5.86
C VAL A 191 -21.18 18.95 5.80
N ASN A 192 -21.84 19.45 6.86
CA ASN A 192 -22.14 20.88 6.98
C ASN A 192 -20.91 21.71 7.32
N TYR A 193 -20.06 21.22 8.20
CA TYR A 193 -18.89 21.94 8.71
C TYR A 193 -17.58 21.30 8.24
N PRO A 194 -16.59 22.07 7.75
CA PRO A 194 -15.32 21.53 7.26
C PRO A 194 -14.58 20.65 8.27
N SER A 195 -14.66 20.98 9.55
CA SER A 195 -14.01 20.21 10.64
C SER A 195 -14.57 18.81 10.85
N LEU A 196 -15.73 18.50 10.28
CA LEU A 196 -16.35 17.17 10.36
C LEU A 196 -16.04 16.29 9.16
N GLY A 197 -15.40 16.81 8.12
CA GLY A 197 -15.07 16.07 6.89
C GLY A 197 -13.84 15.18 7.00
N GLY A 198 -13.17 15.17 8.13
CA GLY A 198 -12.02 14.30 8.39
C GLY A 198 -12.42 13.02 9.12
N SER A 199 -11.47 12.09 9.21
CA SER A 199 -11.60 10.85 9.95
C SER A 199 -10.68 10.90 11.20
N PRO A 200 -11.07 10.33 12.35
CA PRO A 200 -10.17 10.11 13.47
C PRO A 200 -8.95 9.29 13.01
N ARG A 201 -7.79 9.54 13.61
CA ARG A 201 -6.53 8.91 13.17
C ARG A 201 -6.56 7.39 13.25
N ASP A 202 -7.17 6.83 14.28
CA ASP A 202 -7.32 5.40 14.50
C ASP A 202 -8.34 4.72 13.55
N PHE A 203 -9.04 5.50 12.73
CA PHE A 203 -10.01 5.00 11.75
C PHE A 203 -9.64 5.34 10.30
N VAL A 204 -8.63 6.18 10.08
CA VAL A 204 -8.32 6.75 8.76
C VAL A 204 -8.01 5.68 7.70
N GLU A 205 -7.40 4.58 8.09
CA GLU A 205 -7.03 3.48 7.18
C GLU A 205 -8.16 2.46 6.94
N TYR A 206 -9.29 2.58 7.65
CA TYR A 206 -10.39 1.63 7.45
C TYR A 206 -11.00 1.69 6.04
N PRO A 207 -11.34 2.85 5.48
CA PRO A 207 -11.87 2.93 4.11
C PRO A 207 -10.86 2.48 3.05
N SER A 208 -9.59 2.81 3.21
CA SER A 208 -8.54 2.44 2.28
C SER A 208 -8.30 0.93 2.27
N GLN A 209 -8.16 0.29 3.43
CA GLN A 209 -7.95 -1.15 3.57
C GLN A 209 -9.17 -1.97 3.14
N VAL A 210 -10.39 -1.50 3.40
CA VAL A 210 -11.60 -2.13 2.87
C VAL A 210 -11.62 -2.10 1.34
N ASN A 211 -11.16 -1.00 0.74
CA ASN A 211 -11.17 -0.85 -0.71
C ASN A 211 -10.18 -1.80 -1.43
N GLU A 212 -9.08 -2.20 -0.79
CA GLU A 212 -8.13 -3.19 -1.31
C GLU A 212 -8.81 -4.53 -1.67
N ASN A 213 -9.79 -4.95 -0.87
CA ASN A 213 -10.46 -6.24 -1.06
C ASN A 213 -11.17 -6.35 -2.41
N TRP A 214 -11.55 -5.24 -3.05
CA TRP A 214 -12.25 -5.27 -4.34
C TRP A 214 -11.35 -5.65 -5.50
N LEU A 215 -10.04 -5.40 -5.40
CA LEU A 215 -9.07 -5.73 -6.45
C LEU A 215 -9.13 -7.21 -6.84
N MET A 216 -9.12 -8.10 -5.85
CA MET A 216 -9.05 -9.55 -6.06
C MET A 216 -10.42 -10.21 -6.27
N THR A 217 -11.50 -9.42 -6.34
CA THR A 217 -12.82 -10.00 -6.62
C THR A 217 -12.96 -10.45 -8.08
N ARG A 218 -13.66 -11.57 -8.29
CA ARG A 218 -13.88 -12.11 -9.65
C ARG A 218 -14.44 -11.08 -10.64
N PRO A 219 -15.44 -10.24 -10.30
CA PRO A 219 -15.95 -9.23 -11.22
C PRO A 219 -14.88 -8.23 -11.72
N VAL A 220 -13.88 -7.91 -10.88
CA VAL A 220 -12.78 -7.02 -11.24
C VAL A 220 -11.73 -7.79 -12.05
N LEU A 221 -11.28 -8.95 -11.56
CA LEU A 221 -10.25 -9.76 -12.24
C LEU A 221 -10.67 -10.16 -13.65
N ASP A 222 -11.89 -10.67 -13.82
CA ASP A 222 -12.39 -11.15 -15.11
C ASP A 222 -12.51 -10.04 -16.17
N LYS A 223 -12.75 -8.81 -15.74
CA LYS A 223 -12.91 -7.67 -16.67
C LYS A 223 -11.61 -6.93 -16.91
N PHE A 224 -10.76 -6.77 -15.90
CA PHE A 224 -9.67 -5.78 -15.92
C PHE A 224 -8.28 -6.39 -15.73
N ALA A 225 -8.14 -7.55 -15.07
CA ALA A 225 -6.87 -8.27 -15.01
C ALA A 225 -6.64 -9.06 -16.29
N ARG A 226 -6.23 -8.34 -17.35
CA ARG A 226 -6.04 -8.88 -18.69
C ARG A 226 -4.58 -8.93 -19.07
N HIS A 227 -4.14 -10.07 -19.60
CA HIS A 227 -2.77 -10.22 -20.10
C HIS A 227 -2.47 -9.15 -21.15
N TYR A 228 -1.42 -8.37 -20.93
CA TYR A 228 -1.14 -7.16 -21.71
C TYR A 228 -0.88 -7.40 -23.20
N GLU A 229 -0.42 -8.60 -23.59
CA GLU A 229 -0.19 -8.98 -25.01
C GLU A 229 -1.41 -9.65 -25.62
N THR A 230 -2.03 -10.59 -24.93
CA THR A 230 -3.07 -11.46 -25.50
C THR A 230 -4.48 -10.98 -25.21
N GLY A 231 -4.68 -10.14 -24.20
CA GLY A 231 -5.99 -9.74 -23.70
C GLY A 231 -6.75 -10.84 -22.94
N ALA A 232 -6.14 -12.02 -22.73
CA ALA A 232 -6.75 -13.12 -21.99
C ALA A 232 -6.98 -12.71 -20.52
N ALA A 233 -8.07 -13.23 -19.93
CA ALA A 233 -8.32 -13.06 -18.49
C ALA A 233 -7.27 -13.84 -17.69
N MET A 234 -7.03 -13.41 -16.44
CA MET A 234 -6.17 -14.15 -15.52
C MET A 234 -6.75 -15.56 -15.30
N PRO A 235 -5.96 -16.62 -15.46
CA PRO A 235 -6.42 -18.00 -15.23
C PRO A 235 -6.85 -18.22 -13.77
N GLU A 236 -7.87 -19.04 -13.56
CA GLU A 236 -8.32 -19.41 -12.21
C GLU A 236 -7.21 -20.00 -11.37
N GLU A 237 -6.42 -20.92 -11.95
CA GLU A 237 -5.28 -21.53 -11.26
C GLU A 237 -4.27 -20.50 -10.74
N LEU A 238 -4.06 -19.38 -11.46
CA LEU A 238 -3.16 -18.32 -11.01
C LEU A 238 -3.79 -17.52 -9.85
N VAL A 239 -5.11 -17.29 -9.87
CA VAL A 239 -5.84 -16.66 -8.76
C VAL A 239 -5.77 -17.52 -7.52
N GLU A 240 -6.04 -18.82 -7.63
CA GLU A 240 -5.94 -19.78 -6.52
C GLU A 240 -4.53 -19.82 -5.90
N LYS A 241 -3.48 -19.76 -6.72
CA LYS A 241 -2.09 -19.66 -6.24
C LYS A 241 -1.82 -18.36 -5.49
N ILE A 242 -2.35 -17.25 -5.96
CA ILE A 242 -2.24 -15.95 -5.28
C ILE A 242 -2.93 -16.03 -3.91
N GLU A 243 -4.19 -16.48 -3.85
CA GLU A 243 -4.96 -16.65 -2.62
C GLU A 243 -4.27 -17.60 -1.64
N ALA A 244 -3.76 -18.74 -2.10
CA ALA A 244 -3.00 -19.67 -1.26
C ALA A 244 -1.73 -19.05 -0.66
N SER A 245 -1.18 -18.03 -1.30
CA SER A 245 0.03 -17.35 -0.86
C SER A 245 -0.21 -16.13 0.06
N GLU A 246 -1.47 -15.75 0.36
CA GLU A 246 -1.80 -14.55 1.15
C GLU A 246 -1.13 -14.49 2.52
N THR A 247 -1.03 -15.65 3.19
CA THR A 247 -0.37 -15.73 4.50
C THR A 247 1.12 -16.02 4.43
N PHE A 248 1.67 -16.06 3.21
CA PHE A 248 3.10 -16.28 3.02
C PHE A 248 3.90 -15.12 3.61
N ASN A 249 4.91 -15.47 4.41
CA ASN A 249 5.80 -14.50 5.04
C ASN A 249 5.09 -13.54 6.03
N GLN A 250 3.97 -13.96 6.60
CA GLN A 250 3.19 -13.15 7.53
C GLN A 250 3.94 -12.85 8.84
N GLY A 251 4.83 -13.77 9.27
CA GLY A 251 5.71 -13.53 10.42
C GLY A 251 6.59 -12.31 10.19
N PHE A 252 7.28 -12.27 9.04
CA PHE A 252 8.11 -11.14 8.65
C PHE A 252 7.32 -9.84 8.56
N ALA A 253 6.20 -9.82 7.85
CA ALA A 253 5.38 -8.62 7.68
C ALA A 253 4.91 -8.06 9.03
N THR A 254 4.47 -8.92 9.94
CA THR A 254 4.01 -8.53 11.27
C THR A 254 5.16 -7.98 12.13
N VAL A 255 6.32 -8.64 12.14
CA VAL A 255 7.50 -8.17 12.90
C VAL A 255 8.02 -6.87 12.32
N GLU A 256 8.09 -6.73 10.99
CA GLU A 256 8.53 -5.50 10.31
C GLU A 256 7.65 -4.30 10.70
N TYR A 257 6.34 -4.47 10.72
CA TYR A 257 5.39 -3.43 11.12
C TYR A 257 5.47 -3.11 12.62
N LEU A 258 5.32 -4.13 13.47
CA LEU A 258 5.27 -3.94 14.92
C LEU A 258 6.59 -3.45 15.51
N SER A 259 7.74 -3.77 14.90
CA SER A 259 9.03 -3.23 15.33
C SER A 259 9.06 -1.71 15.25
N SER A 260 8.53 -1.13 14.17
CA SER A 260 8.43 0.32 14.00
C SER A 260 7.51 0.94 15.04
N ALA A 261 6.33 0.37 15.27
CA ALA A 261 5.35 0.86 16.24
C ALA A 261 5.88 0.75 17.70
N LEU A 262 6.55 -0.35 18.05
CA LEU A 262 7.13 -0.54 19.39
C LEU A 262 8.31 0.41 19.67
N VAL A 263 9.15 0.65 18.65
CA VAL A 263 10.26 1.61 18.77
C VAL A 263 9.73 3.03 18.88
N ASP A 264 8.72 3.39 18.07
CA ASP A 264 8.05 4.69 18.12
C ASP A 264 7.40 4.94 19.49
N MET A 265 6.62 3.99 20.00
CA MET A 265 6.01 4.07 21.32
C MET A 265 7.04 4.31 22.42
N LYS A 266 8.16 3.56 22.37
CA LYS A 266 9.22 3.70 23.37
C LYS A 266 9.96 5.04 23.25
N LEU A 267 10.17 5.52 22.02
CA LEU A 267 10.79 6.80 21.74
C LEU A 267 9.99 7.96 22.35
N HIS A 268 8.67 7.97 22.13
CA HIS A 268 7.80 9.04 22.60
C HIS A 268 7.42 8.96 24.09
N LEU A 269 7.62 7.81 24.71
CA LEU A 269 7.45 7.65 26.15
C LEU A 269 8.72 7.95 26.97
N ASP A 270 9.87 8.20 26.33
CA ASP A 270 11.11 8.54 27.04
C ASP A 270 11.07 10.02 27.48
N PRO A 271 11.01 10.29 28.79
CA PRO A 271 10.91 11.67 29.30
C PRO A 271 12.19 12.49 29.10
N ASN A 272 13.32 11.84 28.83
CA ASN A 272 14.63 12.49 28.70
C ASN A 272 15.00 12.77 27.25
N GLY A 273 14.22 12.24 26.30
CA GLY A 273 14.53 12.26 24.89
C GLY A 273 15.67 11.31 24.49
N VAL A 274 15.91 11.22 23.20
CA VAL A 274 16.92 10.32 22.63
C VAL A 274 18.04 11.11 21.99
N VAL A 275 19.26 10.94 22.49
CA VAL A 275 20.46 11.63 22.00
C VAL A 275 21.08 10.90 20.81
N ASN A 276 21.07 9.56 20.83
CA ASN A 276 21.63 8.74 19.76
C ASN A 276 20.55 7.77 19.24
N PRO A 277 19.93 8.07 18.07
CA PRO A 277 18.85 7.28 17.53
C PRO A 277 19.28 5.84 17.16
N ASP A 278 20.47 5.65 16.62
CA ASP A 278 20.96 4.31 16.24
C ASP A 278 21.17 3.41 17.47
N ALA A 279 21.75 3.94 18.52
CA ALA A 279 21.95 3.21 19.77
C ALA A 279 20.61 2.87 20.44
N PHE A 280 19.66 3.81 20.43
CA PHE A 280 18.32 3.61 20.98
C PHE A 280 17.56 2.54 20.22
N GLU A 281 17.51 2.62 18.89
CA GLU A 281 16.88 1.65 18.02
C GLU A 281 17.45 0.25 18.27
N LYS A 282 18.77 0.09 18.19
CA LYS A 282 19.45 -1.19 18.41
C LYS A 282 19.15 -1.79 19.78
N LYS A 283 19.19 -0.98 20.83
CA LYS A 283 18.88 -1.40 22.19
C LYS A 283 17.43 -1.86 22.31
N THR A 284 16.50 -1.07 21.78
CA THR A 284 15.07 -1.37 21.86
C THR A 284 14.73 -2.66 21.11
N LEU A 285 15.24 -2.83 19.89
CA LEU A 285 15.02 -4.06 19.11
C LEU A 285 15.60 -5.30 19.79
N ALA A 286 16.76 -5.18 20.43
CA ALA A 286 17.35 -6.28 21.21
C ALA A 286 16.49 -6.63 22.44
N GLU A 287 15.95 -5.63 23.16
CA GLU A 287 15.10 -5.83 24.33
C GLU A 287 13.79 -6.54 24.01
N ILE A 288 13.19 -6.28 22.85
CA ILE A 288 11.97 -6.96 22.40
C ILE A 288 12.26 -8.29 21.71
N GLY A 289 13.53 -8.67 21.55
CA GLY A 289 13.94 -9.94 20.95
C GLY A 289 13.67 -10.01 19.44
N MET A 290 13.91 -8.93 18.70
CA MET A 290 13.78 -8.95 17.24
C MET A 290 14.72 -9.98 16.62
N PRO A 291 14.27 -10.79 15.64
CA PRO A 291 15.13 -11.73 14.92
C PRO A 291 16.33 -11.03 14.26
N LYS A 292 17.51 -11.62 14.39
CA LYS A 292 18.77 -11.05 13.83
C LYS A 292 18.78 -11.00 12.30
N GLU A 293 17.99 -11.83 11.65
CA GLU A 293 17.80 -11.92 10.21
C GLU A 293 16.92 -10.79 9.65
N MET A 294 16.48 -9.90 10.53
CA MET A 294 15.64 -8.75 10.16
C MET A 294 16.28 -7.44 10.61
N VAL A 295 15.97 -6.38 9.88
CA VAL A 295 16.23 -5.00 10.27
C VAL A 295 14.93 -4.22 10.22
N MET A 296 14.83 -3.16 11.03
CA MET A 296 13.68 -2.27 10.98
C MET A 296 13.63 -1.56 9.62
N ARG A 297 12.51 -1.64 8.93
CA ARG A 297 12.30 -1.02 7.61
C ARG A 297 12.44 0.49 7.68
N HIS A 298 11.86 1.09 8.70
CA HIS A 298 11.80 2.52 8.89
C HIS A 298 12.75 2.94 10.03
N ARG A 299 14.04 3.08 9.69
CA ARG A 299 15.08 3.52 10.64
C ARG A 299 14.76 4.90 11.20
N LEU A 300 14.96 5.11 12.50
CA LEU A 300 14.66 6.36 13.19
C LEU A 300 15.23 7.62 12.49
N PRO A 301 16.48 7.62 11.97
CA PRO A 301 17.06 8.82 11.35
C PRO A 301 16.39 9.24 10.03
N GLN A 302 15.58 8.39 9.42
CA GLN A 302 15.02 8.64 8.08
C GLN A 302 13.48 8.55 8.02
N PHE A 303 12.83 8.13 9.10
CA PHE A 303 11.38 7.93 9.13
C PHE A 303 10.67 9.16 9.68
N GLY A 304 10.37 10.14 8.80
CA GLY A 304 9.77 11.42 9.17
C GLY A 304 8.39 11.32 9.81
N HIS A 305 7.63 10.23 9.60
CA HIS A 305 6.30 10.01 10.21
C HIS A 305 6.34 9.99 11.73
N LEU A 306 7.46 9.60 12.34
CA LEU A 306 7.63 9.63 13.81
C LEU A 306 7.52 11.03 14.42
N PHE A 307 7.79 12.07 13.61
CA PHE A 307 7.85 13.46 14.06
C PHE A 307 6.86 14.38 13.32
N SER A 308 6.02 13.81 12.45
CA SER A 308 4.85 14.50 11.94
C SER A 308 3.72 14.44 12.99
N SER A 309 2.68 15.23 12.83
CA SER A 309 1.52 15.22 13.74
C SER A 309 0.87 13.84 13.91
N ASP A 310 1.25 12.92 13.07
CA ASP A 310 0.74 11.56 12.98
C ASP A 310 1.83 10.58 13.42
N ALA A 311 1.92 10.31 14.72
CA ALA A 311 2.76 9.24 15.23
C ALA A 311 2.39 7.90 14.57
N TYR A 312 3.37 7.01 14.40
CA TYR A 312 3.17 5.73 13.72
C TYR A 312 2.48 4.68 14.61
N SER A 313 2.61 4.82 15.92
CA SER A 313 2.01 3.92 16.92
C SER A 313 0.73 4.51 17.55
#